data_bcf38e894b4252376a0c63901d83442a
#
_entry.id   bcf38e894b4252376a0c63901d83442a
#
_cell.length_a   1.000
_cell.length_b   1.000
_cell.length_c   1.000
_cell.angle_alpha   90.00
_cell.angle_beta   90.00
_cell.angle_gamma   90.00
#
_symmetry.space_group_name_H-M   'P 1'
#
loop_
_entity.id
_entity.type
_entity.pdbx_description
1 polymer ?
#
loop_
_entity_poly.entity_id
_entity_poly.type
_entity_poly.pdbx_seq_one_letter_code
_entity_poly.pdbx_strand_id
1 'polypeptide(L)'
;QTGGTNDNGTDNANFESLGGSSYGSGLLLRLLFLEFMVHLDRAASENHREYVPTSPSGEKILELMRYLSEHPEEDHTIDQLAARFYISKYHMMRLFRQETGYTITEYLTEKRLQNANELLRRGTPVTEACYQSGFRNYAAFLRAYKKKYRDTPHNLSRLNYKENFTI
;
A
#
# COMPACT_ATOMS: atom_id res chain seq x y z
N GLN A 1 78.96 -18.01 -24.94
CA GLN A 1 79.01 -16.78 -24.18
C GLN A 1 77.58 -16.33 -23.89
N THR A 2 77.24 -16.35 -22.59
CA THR A 2 76.34 -15.50 -21.85
C THR A 2 74.89 -15.47 -22.33
N GLY A 3 73.90 -16.05 -21.75
CA GLY A 3 73.56 -15.96 -20.33
C GLY A 3 72.45 -14.93 -20.19
N GLY A 4 71.25 -15.34 -19.87
CA GLY A 4 70.16 -14.43 -19.64
C GLY A 4 68.83 -15.16 -19.48
N THR A 5 68.68 -15.87 -18.40
CA THR A 5 67.40 -16.40 -17.94
C THR A 5 66.59 -15.28 -17.36
N ASN A 6 65.45 -14.96 -17.98
CA ASN A 6 64.43 -14.15 -17.33
C ASN A 6 63.34 -15.09 -16.79
N ASP A 7 63.43 -15.32 -15.49
CA ASP A 7 62.40 -15.82 -14.65
C ASP A 7 61.33 -14.70 -14.46
N ASN A 8 60.25 -14.79 -15.19
CA ASN A 8 59.03 -14.12 -14.80
C ASN A 8 58.13 -15.14 -14.09
N GLY A 9 58.38 -15.26 -12.79
CA GLY A 9 57.42 -15.90 -11.89
C GLY A 9 56.13 -15.16 -11.91
N THR A 10 55.17 -15.74 -12.58
CA THR A 10 53.76 -15.32 -12.50
C THR A 10 53.21 -15.81 -11.16
N ASP A 11 53.11 -14.86 -10.25
CA ASP A 11 52.29 -15.03 -9.03
C ASP A 11 50.84 -15.22 -9.39
N ASN A 12 50.47 -16.44 -9.79
CA ASN A 12 49.10 -16.91 -9.78
C ASN A 12 48.80 -17.48 -8.39
N ALA A 13 48.84 -16.59 -7.39
CA ALA A 13 48.48 -16.94 -6.04
C ALA A 13 47.00 -16.57 -5.80
N ASN A 14 46.21 -17.62 -5.69
CA ASN A 14 45.06 -17.70 -4.78
C ASN A 14 43.87 -16.78 -4.99
N PHE A 15 43.08 -17.09 -6.00
CA PHE A 15 41.66 -16.74 -6.03
C PHE A 15 40.75 -17.96 -5.78
N GLU A 16 41.29 -19.11 -5.38
CA GLU A 16 40.53 -20.35 -5.17
C GLU A 16 40.18 -20.66 -3.70
N SER A 17 40.39 -19.75 -2.76
CA SER A 17 40.09 -20.04 -1.34
C SER A 17 38.86 -19.31 -0.76
N LEU A 18 37.97 -18.77 -1.59
CA LEU A 18 36.68 -18.26 -1.16
C LEU A 18 35.49 -19.20 -1.48
N GLY A 19 35.80 -20.46 -1.82
CA GLY A 19 34.81 -21.54 -1.96
C GLY A 19 34.37 -22.13 -0.61
N GLY A 20 34.37 -21.34 0.45
CA GLY A 20 33.96 -21.77 1.78
C GLY A 20 32.57 -21.29 2.12
N SER A 21 31.63 -22.22 2.15
CA SER A 21 30.35 -22.11 2.83
C SER A 21 29.19 -21.48 2.05
N SER A 22 28.76 -22.16 1.02
CA SER A 22 27.43 -21.96 0.38
C SER A 22 26.26 -22.32 1.34
N TYR A 23 26.51 -22.91 2.48
CA TYR A 23 25.47 -23.40 3.38
C TYR A 23 24.81 -22.34 4.24
N GLY A 24 25.46 -21.21 4.48
CA GLY A 24 24.90 -20.10 5.28
C GLY A 24 24.43 -18.93 4.43
N SER A 25 24.91 -18.79 3.20
CA SER A 25 24.64 -17.62 2.35
C SER A 25 23.17 -17.50 1.92
N GLY A 26 22.50 -18.62 1.66
CA GLY A 26 21.08 -18.63 1.31
C GLY A 26 20.19 -18.28 2.50
N LEU A 27 20.54 -18.70 3.70
CA LEU A 27 19.84 -18.33 4.92
C LEU A 27 20.08 -16.85 5.27
N LEU A 28 21.32 -16.42 5.19
CA LEU A 28 21.70 -15.01 5.42
C LEU A 28 20.97 -14.07 4.44
N LEU A 29 20.92 -14.44 3.16
CA LEU A 29 20.19 -13.66 2.15
C LEU A 29 18.69 -13.56 2.46
N ARG A 30 18.07 -14.65 2.93
CA ARG A 30 16.66 -14.66 3.35
C ARG A 30 16.44 -13.81 4.59
N LEU A 31 17.33 -13.85 5.55
CA LEU A 31 17.25 -13.01 6.77
C LEU A 31 17.40 -11.54 6.43
N LEU A 32 18.36 -11.18 5.60
CA LEU A 32 18.55 -9.81 5.12
C LEU A 32 17.36 -9.33 4.28
N PHE A 33 16.78 -10.20 3.46
CA PHE A 33 15.58 -9.87 2.70
C PHE A 33 14.38 -9.64 3.61
N LEU A 34 14.16 -10.49 4.62
CA LEU A 34 13.09 -10.31 5.62
C LEU A 34 13.29 -9.03 6.43
N GLU A 35 14.52 -8.76 6.86
CA GLU A 35 14.88 -7.51 7.55
C GLU A 35 14.60 -6.30 6.65
N PHE A 36 15.04 -6.34 5.40
CA PHE A 36 14.73 -5.31 4.40
C PHE A 36 13.22 -5.11 4.23
N MET A 37 12.43 -6.20 4.14
CA MET A 37 10.98 -6.12 4.02
C MET A 37 10.33 -5.51 5.26
N VAL A 38 10.82 -5.83 6.47
CA VAL A 38 10.35 -5.21 7.72
C VAL A 38 10.69 -3.71 7.74
N HIS A 39 11.89 -3.33 7.32
CA HIS A 39 12.27 -1.92 7.21
C HIS A 39 11.47 -1.19 6.15
N LEU A 40 11.16 -1.85 5.03
CA LEU A 40 10.33 -1.28 3.97
C LEU A 40 8.89 -1.07 4.43
N ASP A 41 8.31 -2.06 5.12
CA ASP A 41 6.97 -1.99 5.70
C ASP A 41 6.88 -0.92 6.80
N ARG A 42 7.89 -0.84 7.67
CA ARG A 42 8.01 0.24 8.65
C ARG A 42 8.14 1.60 7.97
N ALA A 43 9.03 1.74 6.98
CA ALA A 43 9.18 2.98 6.21
C ALA A 43 7.91 3.33 5.41
N ALA A 44 7.16 2.35 4.92
CA ALA A 44 5.85 2.55 4.30
C ALA A 44 4.77 2.94 5.32
N SER A 45 4.85 2.41 6.54
CA SER A 45 3.94 2.72 7.66
C SER A 45 4.28 4.04 8.34
N GLU A 46 5.58 4.36 8.49
CA GLU A 46 6.09 5.63 8.99
C GLU A 46 6.02 6.73 7.93
N ASN A 47 6.09 6.38 6.64
CA ASN A 47 5.72 7.21 5.52
C ASN A 47 4.17 7.22 5.34
N HIS A 48 3.42 7.54 6.38
CA HIS A 48 2.51 8.64 6.21
C HIS A 48 3.41 9.75 5.65
N ARG A 49 3.51 9.84 4.32
CA ARG A 49 3.98 11.06 3.69
C ARG A 49 3.03 12.11 4.22
N GLU A 50 3.47 12.74 5.29
CA GLU A 50 2.86 13.96 5.74
C GLU A 50 2.97 14.84 4.52
N TYR A 51 1.87 14.90 3.76
CA TYR A 51 1.76 15.80 2.63
C TYR A 51 1.97 17.18 3.22
N VAL A 52 3.17 17.72 3.05
CA VAL A 52 3.49 19.09 3.47
C VAL A 52 2.93 19.97 2.37
N PRO A 53 1.82 20.67 2.62
CA PRO A 53 1.21 21.53 1.62
C PRO A 53 2.19 22.66 1.31
N THR A 54 2.60 22.76 0.06
CA THR A 54 3.47 23.82 -0.43
C THR A 54 2.70 25.12 -0.75
N SER A 55 1.38 25.08 -0.57
CA SER A 55 0.49 26.22 -0.85
C SER A 55 -0.75 26.20 0.06
N PRO A 56 -1.39 27.35 0.31
CA PRO A 56 -2.67 27.42 1.04
C PRO A 56 -3.80 26.57 0.42
N SER A 57 -3.73 26.35 -0.88
CA SER A 57 -4.65 25.47 -1.61
C SER A 57 -4.37 23.99 -1.31
N GLY A 58 -3.13 23.62 -1.08
CA GLY A 58 -2.72 22.27 -0.70
C GLY A 58 -3.20 21.89 0.72
N GLU A 59 -3.20 22.83 1.66
CA GLU A 59 -3.74 22.63 3.00
C GLU A 59 -5.21 22.18 2.97
N LYS A 60 -6.02 22.85 2.14
CA LYS A 60 -7.43 22.51 1.97
C LYS A 60 -7.62 21.11 1.36
N ILE A 61 -6.74 20.70 0.47
CA ILE A 61 -6.78 19.34 -0.08
C ILE A 61 -6.39 18.30 0.98
N LEU A 62 -5.43 18.60 1.84
CA LEU A 62 -5.07 17.74 2.97
C LEU A 62 -6.23 17.58 3.95
N GLU A 63 -6.91 18.67 4.29
CA GLU A 63 -8.13 18.64 5.13
C GLU A 63 -9.24 17.80 4.48
N LEU A 64 -9.46 17.98 3.17
CA LEU A 64 -10.42 17.17 2.41
C LEU A 64 -10.06 15.69 2.44
N MET A 65 -8.79 15.33 2.23
CA MET A 65 -8.32 13.95 2.30
C MET A 65 -8.54 13.34 3.68
N ARG A 66 -8.25 14.08 4.74
CA ARG A 66 -8.47 13.67 6.13
C ARG A 66 -9.95 13.41 6.37
N TYR A 67 -10.81 14.36 6.02
CA TYR A 67 -12.25 14.24 6.17
C TYR A 67 -12.81 13.02 5.44
N LEU A 68 -12.43 12.78 4.19
CA LEU A 68 -12.86 11.61 3.42
C LEU A 68 -12.33 10.28 3.99
N SER A 69 -11.18 10.31 4.67
CA SER A 69 -10.60 9.13 5.32
C SER A 69 -11.28 8.80 6.64
N GLU A 70 -11.72 9.81 7.39
CA GLU A 70 -12.40 9.67 8.67
C GLU A 70 -13.88 9.30 8.51
N HIS A 71 -14.50 9.71 7.39
CA HIS A 71 -15.93 9.51 7.11
C HIS A 71 -16.19 8.85 5.75
N PRO A 72 -15.60 7.68 5.47
CA PRO A 72 -15.76 7.02 4.17
C PRO A 72 -17.18 6.50 3.94
N GLU A 73 -17.94 6.22 5.01
CA GLU A 73 -19.31 5.70 4.97
C GLU A 73 -20.34 6.76 4.58
N GLU A 74 -20.02 8.05 4.77
CA GLU A 74 -20.96 9.14 4.48
C GLU A 74 -21.15 9.34 2.96
N ASP A 75 -22.34 9.87 2.61
CA ASP A 75 -22.62 10.26 1.23
C ASP A 75 -22.05 11.65 0.95
N HIS A 76 -20.94 11.65 0.23
CA HIS A 76 -20.28 12.88 -0.19
C HIS A 76 -20.61 13.21 -1.65
N THR A 77 -21.39 14.25 -1.87
CA THR A 77 -21.48 14.85 -3.21
C THR A 77 -20.36 15.87 -3.41
N ILE A 78 -19.89 15.99 -4.65
CA ILE A 78 -18.83 16.96 -4.97
C ILE A 78 -19.25 18.39 -4.64
N ASP A 79 -20.54 18.71 -4.82
CA ASP A 79 -21.07 20.03 -4.51
C ASP A 79 -21.08 20.32 -2.99
N GLN A 80 -21.44 19.33 -2.17
CA GLN A 80 -21.37 19.44 -0.71
C GLN A 80 -19.93 19.61 -0.22
N LEU A 81 -19.00 18.83 -0.76
CA LEU A 81 -17.58 18.98 -0.44
C LEU A 81 -17.04 20.35 -0.84
N ALA A 82 -17.37 20.82 -2.04
CA ALA A 82 -16.97 22.14 -2.52
C ALA A 82 -17.47 23.27 -1.63
N ALA A 83 -18.75 23.19 -1.20
CA ALA A 83 -19.35 24.14 -0.26
C ALA A 83 -18.66 24.07 1.11
N ARG A 84 -18.43 22.87 1.66
CA ARG A 84 -17.82 22.66 2.99
C ARG A 84 -16.41 23.25 3.06
N PHE A 85 -15.60 23.06 2.03
CA PHE A 85 -14.21 23.50 2.00
C PHE A 85 -14.01 24.88 1.38
N TYR A 86 -15.10 25.57 1.01
CA TYR A 86 -15.07 26.91 0.39
C TYR A 86 -14.16 26.97 -0.85
N ILE A 87 -14.26 25.96 -1.70
CA ILE A 87 -13.52 25.84 -2.96
C ILE A 87 -14.52 25.63 -4.09
N SER A 88 -14.28 26.24 -5.24
CA SER A 88 -15.11 25.94 -6.41
C SER A 88 -14.95 24.46 -6.82
N LYS A 89 -16.05 23.82 -7.21
CA LYS A 89 -16.11 22.40 -7.61
C LYS A 89 -15.01 21.99 -8.58
N TYR A 90 -14.85 22.75 -9.66
CA TYR A 90 -13.86 22.44 -10.69
C TYR A 90 -12.41 22.63 -10.20
N HIS A 91 -12.17 23.65 -9.39
CA HIS A 91 -10.85 23.89 -8.82
C HIS A 91 -10.49 22.76 -7.83
N MET A 92 -11.42 22.37 -6.96
CA MET A 92 -11.23 21.27 -6.01
C MET A 92 -10.90 19.95 -6.72
N MET A 93 -11.70 19.57 -7.74
CA MET A 93 -11.48 18.32 -8.48
C MET A 93 -10.12 18.30 -9.19
N ARG A 94 -9.74 19.43 -9.83
CA ARG A 94 -8.47 19.57 -10.52
C ARG A 94 -7.31 19.49 -9.53
N LEU A 95 -7.37 20.26 -8.46
CA LEU A 95 -6.32 20.34 -7.46
C LEU A 95 -6.15 19.01 -6.73
N PHE A 96 -7.25 18.36 -6.33
CA PHE A 96 -7.21 17.04 -5.70
C PHE A 96 -6.49 16.02 -6.57
N ARG A 97 -6.83 15.97 -7.88
CA ARG A 97 -6.16 15.07 -8.82
C ARG A 97 -4.69 15.42 -9.04
N GLN A 98 -4.36 16.70 -9.08
CA GLN A 98 -2.98 17.17 -9.24
C GLN A 98 -2.11 16.74 -8.04
N GLU A 99 -2.63 16.89 -6.81
CA GLU A 99 -1.90 16.63 -5.58
C GLU A 99 -1.84 15.13 -5.23
N THR A 100 -2.91 14.38 -5.51
CA THR A 100 -3.03 12.97 -5.08
C THR A 100 -2.84 11.96 -6.19
N GLY A 101 -2.96 12.37 -7.45
CA GLY A 101 -3.01 11.48 -8.61
C GLY A 101 -4.37 10.79 -8.81
N TYR A 102 -5.31 10.92 -7.88
CA TYR A 102 -6.64 10.28 -7.90
C TYR A 102 -7.75 11.31 -8.04
N THR A 103 -8.87 10.89 -8.59
CA THR A 103 -10.12 11.64 -8.43
C THR A 103 -10.65 11.46 -7.00
N ILE A 104 -11.47 12.39 -6.52
CA ILE A 104 -12.12 12.30 -5.20
C ILE A 104 -12.93 11.00 -5.07
N THR A 105 -13.63 10.60 -6.13
CA THR A 105 -14.43 9.36 -6.14
C THR A 105 -13.55 8.11 -6.08
N GLU A 106 -12.44 8.07 -6.80
CA GLU A 106 -11.47 6.96 -6.73
C GLU A 106 -10.87 6.85 -5.33
N TYR A 107 -10.46 7.98 -4.75
CA TYR A 107 -9.92 8.04 -3.40
C TYR A 107 -10.94 7.56 -2.35
N LEU A 108 -12.18 8.03 -2.42
CA LEU A 108 -13.25 7.61 -1.52
C LEU A 108 -13.55 6.11 -1.66
N THR A 109 -13.60 5.61 -2.91
CA THR A 109 -13.77 4.17 -3.17
C THR A 109 -12.66 3.35 -2.54
N GLU A 110 -11.42 3.83 -2.62
CA GLU A 110 -10.25 3.20 -2.01
C GLU A 110 -10.38 3.12 -0.48
N LYS A 111 -10.79 4.22 0.17
CA LYS A 111 -11.01 4.27 1.62
C LYS A 111 -12.17 3.37 2.05
N ARG A 112 -13.26 3.34 1.29
CA ARG A 112 -14.39 2.43 1.53
C ARG A 112 -13.97 0.96 1.43
N LEU A 113 -13.12 0.61 0.46
CA LEU A 113 -12.61 -0.75 0.33
C LEU A 113 -11.68 -1.14 1.49
N GLN A 114 -10.87 -0.22 1.99
CA GLN A 114 -10.03 -0.45 3.17
C GLN A 114 -10.90 -0.70 4.40
N ASN A 115 -11.91 0.12 4.63
CA ASN A 115 -12.87 -0.04 5.73
C ASN A 115 -13.63 -1.37 5.62
N ALA A 116 -14.15 -1.71 4.43
CA ALA A 116 -14.81 -2.99 4.20
C ALA A 116 -13.89 -4.17 4.51
N ASN A 117 -12.63 -4.11 4.08
CA ASN A 117 -11.65 -5.17 4.32
C ASN A 117 -11.38 -5.34 5.82
N GLU A 118 -11.30 -4.26 6.58
CA GLU A 118 -11.15 -4.30 8.04
C GLU A 118 -12.37 -4.91 8.73
N LEU A 119 -13.59 -4.52 8.32
CA LEU A 119 -14.83 -5.10 8.82
C LEU A 119 -14.89 -6.62 8.55
N LEU A 120 -14.53 -7.04 7.33
CA LEU A 120 -14.45 -8.46 6.97
C LEU A 120 -13.44 -9.22 7.82
N ARG A 121 -12.28 -8.62 8.11
CA ARG A 121 -11.26 -9.22 9.00
C ARG A 121 -11.75 -9.39 10.43
N ARG A 122 -12.64 -8.52 10.89
CA ARG A 122 -13.30 -8.62 12.20
C ARG A 122 -14.47 -9.61 12.22
N GLY A 123 -14.76 -10.27 11.09
CA GLY A 123 -15.82 -11.25 10.97
C GLY A 123 -17.19 -10.70 10.61
N THR A 124 -17.29 -9.42 10.24
CA THR A 124 -18.53 -8.81 9.76
C THR A 124 -19.01 -9.51 8.49
N PRO A 125 -20.31 -9.85 8.36
CA PRO A 125 -20.88 -10.44 7.15
C PRO A 125 -20.63 -9.56 5.91
N VAL A 126 -20.38 -10.18 4.76
CA VAL A 126 -19.99 -9.46 3.54
C VAL A 126 -20.99 -8.38 3.12
N THR A 127 -22.28 -8.66 3.23
CA THR A 127 -23.34 -7.69 2.90
C THR A 127 -23.31 -6.50 3.86
N GLU A 128 -23.12 -6.76 5.13
CA GLU A 128 -23.05 -5.75 6.17
C GLU A 128 -21.80 -4.89 6.02
N ALA A 129 -20.63 -5.51 5.82
CA ALA A 129 -19.37 -4.81 5.54
C ALA A 129 -19.46 -3.89 4.31
N CYS A 130 -20.17 -4.33 3.26
CA CYS A 130 -20.45 -3.49 2.09
C CYS A 130 -21.17 -2.18 2.48
N TYR A 131 -22.29 -2.29 3.19
CA TYR A 131 -23.09 -1.10 3.50
C TYR A 131 -22.48 -0.24 4.61
N GLN A 132 -21.89 -0.84 5.65
CA GLN A 132 -21.21 -0.10 6.71
C GLN A 132 -19.97 0.65 6.20
N SER A 133 -19.32 0.15 5.15
CA SER A 133 -18.21 0.87 4.54
C SER A 133 -18.62 1.98 3.56
N GLY A 134 -19.93 2.22 3.39
CA GLY A 134 -20.47 3.32 2.59
C GLY A 134 -20.75 2.98 1.12
N PHE A 135 -20.64 1.73 0.71
CA PHE A 135 -21.14 1.33 -0.62
C PHE A 135 -22.66 1.26 -0.63
N ARG A 136 -23.27 1.85 -1.66
CA ARG A 136 -24.74 1.81 -1.87
C ARG A 136 -25.19 0.70 -2.80
N ASN A 137 -24.27 0.08 -3.52
CA ASN A 137 -24.56 -0.97 -4.48
C ASN A 137 -23.60 -2.15 -4.27
N TYR A 138 -24.18 -3.28 -3.89
CA TYR A 138 -23.44 -4.50 -3.59
C TYR A 138 -22.66 -5.04 -4.79
N ALA A 139 -23.24 -4.99 -6.00
CA ALA A 139 -22.54 -5.46 -7.20
C ALA A 139 -21.34 -4.55 -7.55
N ALA A 140 -21.49 -3.23 -7.34
CA ALA A 140 -20.37 -2.30 -7.52
C ALA A 140 -19.24 -2.55 -6.50
N PHE A 141 -19.61 -2.80 -5.24
CA PHE A 141 -18.68 -3.21 -4.19
C PHE A 141 -17.89 -4.47 -4.58
N LEU A 142 -18.58 -5.55 -4.98
CA LEU A 142 -17.91 -6.80 -5.37
C LEU A 142 -16.92 -6.60 -6.52
N ARG A 143 -17.31 -5.82 -7.54
CA ARG A 143 -16.42 -5.50 -8.69
C ARG A 143 -15.18 -4.70 -8.22
N ALA A 144 -15.40 -3.68 -7.41
CA ALA A 144 -14.31 -2.84 -6.90
C ALA A 144 -13.37 -3.64 -5.99
N TYR A 145 -13.91 -4.46 -5.09
CA TYR A 145 -13.15 -5.32 -4.20
C TYR A 145 -12.29 -6.31 -4.97
N LYS A 146 -12.89 -7.05 -5.93
CA LYS A 146 -12.16 -8.00 -6.78
C LYS A 146 -11.07 -7.32 -7.61
N LYS A 147 -11.33 -6.12 -8.12
CA LYS A 147 -10.33 -5.34 -8.87
C LYS A 147 -9.12 -5.00 -8.01
N LYS A 148 -9.34 -4.58 -6.76
CA LYS A 148 -8.29 -4.16 -5.83
C LYS A 148 -7.51 -5.34 -5.24
N TYR A 149 -8.21 -6.29 -4.65
CA TYR A 149 -7.60 -7.37 -3.87
C TYR A 149 -7.35 -8.65 -4.68
N ARG A 150 -7.79 -8.70 -5.95
CA ARG A 150 -7.72 -9.88 -6.84
C ARG A 150 -8.43 -11.11 -6.29
N ASP A 151 -9.27 -10.93 -5.28
CA ASP A 151 -10.03 -11.95 -4.58
C ASP A 151 -11.45 -11.44 -4.27
N THR A 152 -12.30 -12.33 -3.77
CA THR A 152 -13.67 -11.98 -3.39
C THR A 152 -13.76 -11.74 -1.88
N PRO A 153 -14.63 -10.83 -1.42
CA PRO A 153 -14.81 -10.59 0.01
C PRO A 153 -15.33 -11.83 0.77
N HIS A 154 -16.01 -12.75 0.08
CA HIS A 154 -16.48 -14.02 0.64
C HIS A 154 -15.33 -14.96 1.02
N ASN A 155 -14.25 -14.97 0.25
CA ASN A 155 -13.09 -15.81 0.57
C ASN A 155 -12.43 -15.35 1.87
N LEU A 156 -12.24 -14.04 2.04
CA LEU A 156 -11.68 -13.48 3.27
C LEU A 156 -12.59 -13.78 4.48
N SER A 157 -13.89 -13.56 4.34
CA SER A 157 -14.87 -13.86 5.39
C SER A 157 -14.84 -15.34 5.81
N ARG A 158 -14.68 -16.25 4.82
CA ARG A 158 -14.63 -17.71 5.06
C ARG A 158 -13.33 -18.15 5.72
N LEU A 159 -12.20 -17.51 5.45
CA LEU A 159 -10.92 -17.78 6.09
C LEU A 159 -10.99 -17.42 7.58
N ASN A 160 -11.49 -16.25 7.91
CA ASN A 160 -11.64 -15.80 9.30
C ASN A 160 -12.59 -16.70 10.10
N TYR A 161 -13.66 -17.20 9.47
CA TYR A 161 -14.57 -18.15 10.13
C TYR A 161 -13.86 -19.46 10.51
N LYS A 162 -12.96 -19.95 9.66
CA LYS A 162 -12.20 -21.18 9.95
C LYS A 162 -11.17 -20.98 11.06
N GLU A 163 -10.48 -19.85 11.10
CA GLU A 163 -9.46 -19.55 12.13
C GLU A 163 -10.09 -19.39 13.53
N ASN A 164 -11.29 -18.82 13.61
CA ASN A 164 -11.98 -18.60 14.89
C ASN A 164 -12.67 -19.86 15.47
N PHE A 165 -12.81 -20.94 14.70
CA PHE A 165 -13.49 -22.17 15.13
C PHE A 165 -12.60 -23.43 15.09
N THR A 166 -11.28 -23.27 14.85
CA THR A 166 -10.31 -24.36 14.99
C THR A 166 -9.59 -24.19 16.33
N ILE A 167 -10.27 -24.62 17.40
CA ILE A 167 -9.71 -24.88 18.73
C ILE A 167 -9.81 -26.38 18.97
#